data_a2dc0c291bd53c8e5ac2b36eb904d9f2
#
_entry.id   a2dc0c291bd53c8e5ac2b36eb904d9f2
#
_cell.length_a   1.000
_cell.length_b   1.000
_cell.length_c   1.000
_cell.angle_alpha   90.00
_cell.angle_beta   90.00
_cell.angle_gamma   90.00
#
_symmetry.space_group_name_H-M   'P 1'
#
loop_
_entity.id
_entity.type
_entity.pdbx_description
1 polymer ?
#
loop_
_entity_poly.entity_id
_entity_poly.type
_entity_poly.pdbx_seq_one_letter_code
_entity_poly.pdbx_strand_id
1 'polypeptide(L)'
;MIDQAFPEAMRSGINHTDMQIRMLNGSVYQVVGSDNFDSLIGANPIGVILSEWSVADPRSWDYIRPILAENKGFAIFIYTSRGRNHGWKTFDLARNNPRWLAEILTVNDTRRQDGSPVITPEAIAEERRSGMDEEMIQQEYFCSFDTGMVGSFYANEMTKMKADGRIGDFPWMPDTQTTSVWDLGMGEGNDNFIVFAQPDGDYCRIIDCISGTGRGMPAWIKDVKTQPYVYSRHWAPHDIGHRDYSTGLERIETARRLGVDFDEVPNLPRADGIDSTRMFLSRCKINEAACGPLLAALENYRREFDPRLKVYRKHPLHDWSSNGADAMRYLALSWDLNRWNQSLFSDTGHQFKVIKSSTKPVSNSNGLQSLLADRKIKTSLHARRR
;
A
#
# COMPACT_ATOMS: atom_id res chain seq x y z
N MET A 1 -11.76 8.95 -31.11
CA MET A 1 -10.93 7.76 -30.80
C MET A 1 -11.73 6.45 -30.93
N ILE A 2 -12.87 6.26 -30.20
CA ILE A 2 -13.66 5.01 -30.30
C ILE A 2 -14.08 4.72 -31.73
N ASP A 3 -14.58 5.71 -32.47
CA ASP A 3 -15.03 5.50 -33.86
C ASP A 3 -13.90 5.21 -34.85
N GLN A 4 -12.67 5.62 -34.52
CA GLN A 4 -11.48 5.28 -35.32
C GLN A 4 -10.98 3.86 -35.02
N ALA A 5 -10.95 3.45 -33.75
CA ALA A 5 -10.49 2.13 -33.35
C ALA A 5 -11.54 1.03 -33.58
N PHE A 6 -12.83 1.38 -33.43
CA PHE A 6 -13.97 0.48 -33.56
C PHE A 6 -15.04 1.16 -34.41
N PRO A 7 -14.90 1.15 -35.74
CA PRO A 7 -15.87 1.75 -36.67
C PRO A 7 -17.28 1.22 -36.46
N GLU A 8 -18.28 2.06 -36.66
CA GLU A 8 -19.70 1.71 -36.47
C GLU A 8 -20.10 0.45 -37.26
N ALA A 9 -19.55 0.28 -38.44
CA ALA A 9 -19.78 -0.89 -39.28
C ALA A 9 -19.28 -2.22 -38.70
N MET A 10 -18.46 -2.20 -37.67
CA MET A 10 -17.87 -3.41 -37.03
C MET A 10 -18.49 -3.72 -35.68
N ARG A 11 -19.27 -2.82 -35.10
CA ARG A 11 -19.85 -2.98 -33.74
C ARG A 11 -21.35 -3.20 -33.77
N SER A 12 -21.86 -4.02 -32.86
CA SER A 12 -23.29 -4.24 -32.65
C SER A 12 -23.87 -3.31 -31.58
N GLY A 13 -23.03 -2.69 -30.72
CA GLY A 13 -23.48 -1.74 -29.71
C GLY A 13 -22.38 -1.27 -28.79
N ILE A 14 -22.67 -0.18 -28.06
CA ILE A 14 -21.82 0.39 -27.00
C ILE A 14 -22.66 0.46 -25.73
N ASN A 15 -22.12 -0.05 -24.62
CA ASN A 15 -22.66 0.16 -23.28
C ASN A 15 -21.73 1.13 -22.52
N HIS A 16 -22.18 2.35 -22.33
CA HIS A 16 -21.41 3.39 -21.65
C HIS A 16 -21.35 3.18 -20.12
N THR A 17 -22.31 2.49 -19.53
CA THR A 17 -22.32 2.21 -18.10
C THR A 17 -21.25 1.17 -17.73
N ASP A 18 -21.20 0.08 -18.51
CA ASP A 18 -20.23 -1.00 -18.28
C ASP A 18 -18.93 -0.79 -19.06
N MET A 19 -18.78 0.33 -19.75
CA MET A 19 -17.62 0.68 -20.59
C MET A 19 -17.29 -0.43 -21.60
N GLN A 20 -18.31 -1.01 -22.25
CA GLN A 20 -18.20 -2.13 -23.16
C GLN A 20 -18.54 -1.74 -24.62
N ILE A 21 -17.77 -2.28 -25.55
CA ILE A 21 -18.06 -2.27 -26.99
C ILE A 21 -18.26 -3.71 -27.44
N ARG A 22 -19.42 -4.00 -28.02
CA ARG A 22 -19.75 -5.31 -28.59
C ARG A 22 -19.56 -5.28 -30.11
N MET A 23 -18.80 -6.23 -30.64
CA MET A 23 -18.51 -6.37 -32.05
C MET A 23 -19.55 -7.28 -32.72
N LEU A 24 -19.73 -7.14 -34.05
CA LEU A 24 -20.65 -7.96 -34.83
C LEU A 24 -20.29 -9.46 -34.80
N ASN A 25 -19.04 -9.81 -34.62
CA ASN A 25 -18.56 -11.19 -34.47
C ASN A 25 -18.76 -11.77 -33.06
N GLY A 26 -19.41 -11.04 -32.14
CA GLY A 26 -19.63 -11.45 -30.74
C GLY A 26 -18.52 -11.11 -29.76
N SER A 27 -17.37 -10.62 -30.24
CA SER A 27 -16.29 -10.18 -29.36
C SER A 27 -16.70 -8.96 -28.54
N VAL A 28 -16.15 -8.85 -27.31
CA VAL A 28 -16.39 -7.71 -26.42
C VAL A 28 -15.05 -7.08 -26.08
N TYR A 29 -14.98 -5.75 -26.18
CA TYR A 29 -13.92 -4.93 -25.66
C TYR A 29 -14.48 -4.17 -24.44
N GLN A 30 -13.78 -4.24 -23.31
CA GLN A 30 -14.20 -3.58 -22.07
C GLN A 30 -13.04 -2.81 -21.46
N VAL A 31 -13.33 -1.62 -20.93
CA VAL A 31 -12.39 -0.83 -20.14
C VAL A 31 -12.74 -0.97 -18.66
N VAL A 32 -11.75 -1.29 -17.83
CA VAL A 32 -11.91 -1.49 -16.38
C VAL A 32 -10.81 -0.70 -15.67
N GLY A 33 -11.15 -0.04 -14.56
CA GLY A 33 -10.16 0.60 -13.69
C GLY A 33 -9.27 -0.43 -13.00
N SER A 34 -7.98 -0.14 -12.86
CA SER A 34 -7.03 -1.05 -12.20
C SER A 34 -7.30 -1.20 -10.69
N ASP A 35 -8.02 -0.28 -10.09
CA ASP A 35 -8.52 -0.30 -8.71
C ASP A 35 -9.75 -1.20 -8.52
N ASN A 36 -10.42 -1.59 -9.62
CA ASN A 36 -11.60 -2.44 -9.63
C ASN A 36 -11.36 -3.77 -10.36
N PHE A 37 -10.16 -4.33 -10.26
CA PHE A 37 -9.82 -5.60 -10.93
C PHE A 37 -10.64 -6.79 -10.43
N ASP A 38 -11.22 -6.72 -9.23
CA ASP A 38 -12.13 -7.73 -8.69
C ASP A 38 -13.37 -7.91 -9.59
N SER A 39 -13.78 -6.88 -10.33
CA SER A 39 -14.87 -6.98 -11.32
C SER A 39 -14.53 -7.88 -12.52
N LEU A 40 -13.26 -8.22 -12.69
CA LEU A 40 -12.77 -9.16 -13.70
C LEU A 40 -12.89 -10.62 -13.24
N ILE A 41 -13.20 -10.87 -11.96
CA ILE A 41 -13.44 -12.22 -11.43
C ILE A 41 -14.72 -12.76 -12.09
N GLY A 42 -14.56 -13.86 -12.84
CA GLY A 42 -15.65 -14.43 -13.65
C GLY A 42 -15.70 -13.94 -15.09
N ALA A 43 -14.97 -12.88 -15.46
CA ALA A 43 -14.68 -12.59 -16.86
C ALA A 43 -13.66 -13.61 -17.38
N ASN A 44 -13.75 -13.94 -18.67
CA ASN A 44 -12.85 -14.91 -19.30
C ASN A 44 -12.13 -14.28 -20.51
N PRO A 45 -11.28 -13.27 -20.31
CA PRO A 45 -10.62 -12.55 -21.40
C PRO A 45 -9.60 -13.43 -22.13
N ILE A 46 -9.52 -13.24 -23.46
CA ILE A 46 -8.43 -13.79 -24.29
C ILE A 46 -7.22 -12.86 -24.30
N GLY A 47 -7.42 -11.57 -24.09
CA GLY A 47 -6.35 -10.58 -24.08
C GLY A 47 -6.61 -9.47 -23.08
N VAL A 48 -5.56 -8.97 -22.46
CA VAL A 48 -5.61 -7.84 -21.55
C VAL A 48 -4.53 -6.84 -21.89
N ILE A 49 -4.90 -5.56 -21.91
CA ILE A 49 -3.97 -4.44 -22.07
C ILE A 49 -3.94 -3.68 -20.73
N LEU A 50 -2.78 -3.69 -20.07
CA LEU A 50 -2.51 -3.01 -18.83
C LEU A 50 -1.83 -1.67 -19.16
N SER A 51 -2.62 -0.62 -19.25
CA SER A 51 -2.14 0.74 -19.50
C SER A 51 -1.66 1.36 -18.18
N GLU A 52 -0.62 2.19 -18.27
CA GLU A 52 0.01 2.84 -17.10
C GLU A 52 0.42 1.83 -16.01
N TRP A 53 0.94 0.69 -16.45
CA TRP A 53 1.25 -0.44 -15.58
C TRP A 53 2.13 -0.07 -14.39
N SER A 54 3.08 0.82 -14.56
CA SER A 54 3.99 1.23 -13.48
C SER A 54 3.31 1.93 -12.29
N VAL A 55 2.06 2.38 -12.46
CA VAL A 55 1.25 3.03 -11.41
C VAL A 55 -0.06 2.28 -11.10
N ALA A 56 -0.36 1.23 -11.85
CA ALA A 56 -1.49 0.35 -11.59
C ALA A 56 -1.23 -0.53 -10.35
N ASP A 57 -2.31 -1.08 -9.76
CA ASP A 57 -2.18 -2.06 -8.69
C ASP A 57 -1.58 -3.37 -9.23
N PRO A 58 -0.40 -3.81 -8.76
CA PRO A 58 0.25 -5.01 -9.26
C PRO A 58 -0.54 -6.30 -9.02
N ARG A 59 -1.44 -6.33 -8.02
CA ARG A 59 -2.31 -7.47 -7.74
C ARG A 59 -3.22 -7.81 -8.92
N SER A 60 -3.58 -6.82 -9.74
CA SER A 60 -4.40 -7.04 -10.94
C SER A 60 -3.78 -8.07 -11.89
N TRP A 61 -2.46 -8.10 -12.03
CA TRP A 61 -1.75 -9.08 -12.84
C TRP A 61 -1.81 -10.48 -12.24
N ASP A 62 -1.69 -10.61 -10.93
CA ASP A 62 -1.72 -11.91 -10.25
C ASP A 62 -3.09 -12.59 -10.41
N TYR A 63 -4.17 -11.82 -10.45
CA TYR A 63 -5.53 -12.32 -10.71
C TYR A 63 -5.77 -12.69 -12.19
N ILE A 64 -5.28 -11.86 -13.12
CA ILE A 64 -5.55 -12.05 -14.55
C ILE A 64 -4.68 -13.15 -15.16
N ARG A 65 -3.45 -13.30 -14.71
CA ARG A 65 -2.48 -14.24 -15.29
C ARG A 65 -2.98 -15.69 -15.34
N PRO A 66 -3.62 -16.29 -14.33
CA PRO A 66 -4.16 -17.64 -14.41
C PRO A 66 -5.24 -17.79 -15.48
N ILE A 67 -6.13 -16.79 -15.62
CA ILE A 67 -7.21 -16.78 -16.62
C ILE A 67 -6.62 -16.78 -18.05
N LEU A 68 -5.62 -15.93 -18.29
CA LEU A 68 -4.94 -15.89 -19.59
C LEU A 68 -4.16 -17.18 -19.88
N ALA A 69 -3.60 -17.83 -18.86
CA ALA A 69 -2.91 -19.11 -19.01
C ALA A 69 -3.89 -20.22 -19.44
N GLU A 70 -5.08 -20.27 -18.85
CA GLU A 70 -6.16 -21.21 -19.23
C GLU A 70 -6.61 -20.98 -20.67
N ASN A 71 -6.85 -19.72 -21.04
CA ASN A 71 -7.34 -19.33 -22.38
C ASN A 71 -6.26 -19.31 -23.46
N LYS A 72 -4.99 -19.59 -23.14
CA LYS A 72 -3.85 -19.33 -24.02
C LYS A 72 -3.83 -17.90 -24.58
N GLY A 73 -4.22 -16.98 -23.72
CA GLY A 73 -4.38 -15.57 -24.02
C GLY A 73 -3.06 -14.79 -24.02
N PHE A 74 -3.16 -13.48 -24.20
CA PHE A 74 -2.01 -12.57 -24.22
C PHE A 74 -2.20 -11.40 -23.26
N ALA A 75 -1.08 -10.80 -22.84
CA ALA A 75 -1.06 -9.54 -22.11
C ALA A 75 -0.13 -8.54 -22.78
N ILE A 76 -0.54 -7.27 -22.75
CA ILE A 76 0.28 -6.14 -23.20
C ILE A 76 0.39 -5.16 -22.03
N PHE A 77 1.62 -4.80 -21.66
CA PHE A 77 1.92 -3.80 -20.64
C PHE A 77 2.45 -2.55 -21.32
N ILE A 78 1.76 -1.42 -21.14
CA ILE A 78 2.14 -0.12 -21.71
C ILE A 78 2.25 0.88 -20.56
N TYR A 79 3.42 1.48 -20.39
CA TYR A 79 3.64 2.40 -19.29
C TYR A 79 4.90 3.25 -19.46
N THR A 80 4.92 4.40 -18.81
CA THR A 80 6.13 5.16 -18.55
C THR A 80 6.83 4.60 -17.32
N SER A 81 8.16 4.56 -17.32
CA SER A 81 8.97 4.12 -16.17
C SER A 81 8.68 4.99 -14.93
N ARG A 82 8.67 4.37 -13.75
CA ARG A 82 8.45 5.04 -12.46
C ARG A 82 9.42 4.46 -11.42
N GLY A 83 10.71 4.65 -11.64
CA GLY A 83 11.74 4.01 -10.82
C GLY A 83 11.74 2.48 -10.94
N ARG A 84 12.44 1.80 -10.05
CA ARG A 84 12.57 0.32 -10.04
C ARG A 84 11.45 -0.35 -9.24
N ASN A 85 10.21 -0.07 -9.60
CA ASN A 85 9.01 -0.66 -8.99
C ASN A 85 8.59 -1.97 -9.70
N HIS A 86 7.32 -2.37 -9.54
CA HIS A 86 6.77 -3.57 -10.21
C HIS A 86 6.81 -3.47 -11.76
N GLY A 87 6.71 -2.27 -12.33
CA GLY A 87 6.90 -2.06 -13.77
C GLY A 87 8.32 -2.47 -14.20
N TRP A 88 9.36 -2.04 -13.46
CA TRP A 88 10.72 -2.52 -13.69
C TRP A 88 10.83 -4.04 -13.58
N LYS A 89 10.26 -4.65 -12.53
CA LYS A 89 10.28 -6.10 -12.35
C LYS A 89 9.65 -6.82 -13.55
N THR A 90 8.51 -6.32 -14.03
CA THR A 90 7.82 -6.87 -15.22
C THR A 90 8.70 -6.77 -16.47
N PHE A 91 9.30 -5.61 -16.71
CA PHE A 91 10.22 -5.40 -17.84
C PHE A 91 11.44 -6.30 -17.76
N ASP A 92 12.08 -6.38 -16.58
CA ASP A 92 13.27 -7.20 -16.36
C ASP A 92 13.00 -8.70 -16.56
N LEU A 93 11.86 -9.20 -16.09
CA LEU A 93 11.41 -10.56 -16.35
C LEU A 93 11.13 -10.79 -17.85
N ALA A 94 10.46 -9.82 -18.50
CA ALA A 94 10.09 -9.95 -19.90
C ALA A 94 11.30 -9.97 -20.83
N ARG A 95 12.27 -9.08 -20.66
CA ARG A 95 13.50 -9.03 -21.50
C ARG A 95 14.36 -10.30 -21.40
N ASN A 96 14.24 -11.04 -20.31
CA ASN A 96 14.97 -12.29 -20.08
C ASN A 96 14.15 -13.54 -20.48
N ASN A 97 12.93 -13.36 -21.01
CA ASN A 97 12.05 -14.46 -21.42
C ASN A 97 11.82 -14.44 -22.94
N PRO A 98 12.28 -15.45 -23.71
CA PRO A 98 12.16 -15.44 -25.17
C PRO A 98 10.72 -15.51 -25.70
N ARG A 99 9.72 -15.75 -24.83
CA ARG A 99 8.29 -15.75 -25.17
C ARG A 99 7.65 -14.37 -25.04
N TRP A 100 8.39 -13.36 -24.61
CA TRP A 100 7.93 -12.00 -24.40
C TRP A 100 8.68 -11.04 -25.34
N LEU A 101 7.97 -10.06 -25.86
CA LEU A 101 8.56 -8.87 -26.44
C LEU A 101 8.69 -7.82 -25.34
N ALA A 102 9.89 -7.23 -25.16
CA ALA A 102 10.13 -6.15 -24.22
C ALA A 102 10.99 -5.07 -24.89
N GLU A 103 10.44 -3.88 -25.00
CA GLU A 103 11.09 -2.73 -25.65
C GLU A 103 10.96 -1.49 -24.78
N ILE A 104 11.97 -0.63 -24.82
CA ILE A 104 11.93 0.74 -24.30
C ILE A 104 11.95 1.65 -25.52
N LEU A 105 10.89 2.43 -25.70
CA LEU A 105 10.75 3.42 -26.76
C LEU A 105 10.83 4.81 -26.13
N THR A 106 11.95 5.46 -26.32
CA THR A 106 12.21 6.82 -25.84
C THR A 106 11.76 7.86 -26.85
N VAL A 107 11.82 9.12 -26.49
CA VAL A 107 11.63 10.25 -27.41
C VAL A 107 12.56 10.17 -28.64
N ASN A 108 13.74 9.54 -28.51
CA ASN A 108 14.67 9.38 -29.59
C ASN A 108 14.23 8.33 -30.63
N ASP A 109 13.39 7.39 -30.23
CA ASP A 109 12.94 6.27 -31.05
C ASP A 109 11.61 6.57 -31.77
N THR A 110 10.85 7.58 -31.26
CA THR A 110 9.54 7.91 -31.78
C THR A 110 9.61 8.92 -32.92
N ARG A 111 9.12 8.53 -34.11
CA ARG A 111 9.15 9.34 -35.34
C ARG A 111 7.75 9.42 -35.97
N ARG A 112 7.47 10.53 -36.64
CA ARG A 112 6.31 10.67 -37.53
C ARG A 112 6.56 9.95 -38.85
N GLN A 113 5.54 9.82 -39.68
CA GLN A 113 5.63 9.16 -40.98
C GLN A 113 6.64 9.83 -41.93
N ASP A 114 6.86 11.13 -41.78
CA ASP A 114 7.85 11.92 -42.54
C ASP A 114 9.28 11.82 -41.97
N GLY A 115 9.50 11.00 -40.95
CA GLY A 115 10.80 10.81 -40.29
C GLY A 115 11.14 11.88 -39.23
N SER A 116 10.32 12.92 -39.09
CA SER A 116 10.55 13.94 -38.06
C SER A 116 10.29 13.39 -36.64
N PRO A 117 10.99 13.90 -35.61
CA PRO A 117 10.72 13.48 -34.23
C PRO A 117 9.30 13.88 -33.80
N VAL A 118 8.65 13.03 -33.00
CA VAL A 118 7.32 13.34 -32.42
C VAL A 118 7.46 14.49 -31.43
N ILE A 119 8.51 14.44 -30.59
CA ILE A 119 8.88 15.52 -29.66
C ILE A 119 10.30 15.94 -30.03
N THR A 120 10.49 17.24 -30.23
CA THR A 120 11.82 17.76 -30.68
C THR A 120 12.74 18.00 -29.50
N PRO A 121 14.06 17.99 -29.70
CA PRO A 121 15.03 18.36 -28.66
C PRO A 121 14.80 19.75 -28.09
N GLU A 122 14.31 20.69 -28.93
CA GLU A 122 13.97 22.07 -28.52
C GLU A 122 12.80 22.09 -27.55
N ALA A 123 11.80 21.23 -27.75
CA ALA A 123 10.66 21.08 -26.84
C ALA A 123 11.12 20.59 -25.46
N ILE A 124 12.03 19.62 -25.40
CA ILE A 124 12.63 19.15 -24.14
C ILE A 124 13.47 20.23 -23.48
N ALA A 125 14.23 20.99 -24.28
CA ALA A 125 15.01 22.11 -23.75
C ALA A 125 14.10 23.21 -23.17
N GLU A 126 12.90 23.40 -23.73
CA GLU A 126 11.90 24.33 -23.19
C GLU A 126 11.31 23.83 -21.86
N GLU A 127 11.02 22.54 -21.73
CA GLU A 127 10.57 21.96 -20.45
C GLU A 127 11.61 22.19 -19.34
N ARG A 128 12.92 22.02 -19.65
CA ARG A 128 14.02 22.35 -18.72
C ARG A 128 14.01 23.83 -18.31
N ARG A 129 13.89 24.74 -19.29
CA ARG A 129 13.82 26.19 -19.01
C ARG A 129 12.57 26.56 -18.20
N SER A 130 11.48 25.84 -18.40
CA SER A 130 10.22 26.01 -17.66
C SER A 130 10.27 25.44 -16.24
N GLY A 131 11.39 24.83 -15.83
CA GLY A 131 11.61 24.34 -14.46
C GLY A 131 11.27 22.88 -14.23
N MET A 132 11.11 22.04 -15.30
CA MET A 132 10.98 20.60 -15.14
C MET A 132 12.32 20.01 -14.69
N ASP A 133 12.31 19.25 -13.59
CA ASP A 133 13.50 18.60 -13.05
C ASP A 133 14.08 17.58 -14.05
N GLU A 134 15.40 17.45 -14.09
CA GLU A 134 16.08 16.51 -15.00
C GLU A 134 15.65 15.06 -14.75
N GLU A 135 15.40 14.68 -13.49
CA GLU A 135 14.88 13.36 -13.13
C GLU A 135 13.51 13.09 -13.79
N MET A 136 12.63 14.09 -13.82
CA MET A 136 11.35 14.01 -14.50
C MET A 136 11.52 13.90 -16.01
N ILE A 137 12.46 14.64 -16.60
CA ILE A 137 12.77 14.55 -18.02
C ILE A 137 13.29 13.16 -18.38
N GLN A 138 14.22 12.62 -17.59
CA GLN A 138 14.74 11.27 -17.79
C GLN A 138 13.65 10.21 -17.67
N GLN A 139 12.71 10.39 -16.77
CA GLN A 139 11.59 9.50 -16.59
C GLN A 139 10.58 9.57 -17.75
N GLU A 140 10.07 10.76 -18.07
CA GLU A 140 8.94 10.95 -18.98
C GLU A 140 9.33 10.86 -20.46
N TYR A 141 10.56 11.30 -20.81
CA TYR A 141 11.01 11.35 -22.20
C TYR A 141 12.00 10.24 -22.56
N PHE A 142 12.79 9.79 -21.59
CA PHE A 142 13.83 8.79 -21.83
C PHE A 142 13.55 7.45 -21.13
N CYS A 143 12.40 7.29 -20.50
CA CYS A 143 11.94 6.04 -19.86
C CYS A 143 12.94 5.44 -18.88
N SER A 144 13.71 6.28 -18.17
CA SER A 144 14.70 5.84 -17.19
C SER A 144 14.03 5.17 -16.00
N PHE A 145 14.49 3.98 -15.62
CA PHE A 145 14.12 3.31 -14.39
C PHE A 145 15.09 3.62 -13.23
N ASP A 146 16.17 4.33 -13.48
CA ASP A 146 17.19 4.62 -12.47
C ASP A 146 16.88 5.88 -11.65
N THR A 147 15.96 6.70 -12.12
CA THR A 147 15.42 7.81 -11.36
C THR A 147 14.38 7.30 -10.37
N GLY A 148 14.43 7.75 -9.12
CA GLY A 148 13.37 7.49 -8.15
C GLY A 148 12.02 8.01 -8.68
N MET A 149 10.89 7.46 -8.19
CA MET A 149 9.58 7.98 -8.58
C MET A 149 9.45 9.43 -8.13
N VAL A 150 9.43 10.36 -9.09
CA VAL A 150 9.30 11.80 -8.80
C VAL A 150 7.99 12.04 -8.05
N GLY A 151 8.07 12.80 -6.97
CA GLY A 151 6.94 13.05 -6.09
C GLY A 151 6.67 11.94 -5.05
N SER A 152 7.41 10.82 -5.07
CA SER A 152 7.31 9.80 -4.03
C SER A 152 7.66 10.37 -2.66
N PHE A 153 6.95 9.89 -1.63
CA PHE A 153 7.24 10.26 -0.24
C PHE A 153 8.39 9.47 0.36
N TYR A 154 8.62 8.22 -0.08
CA TYR A 154 9.53 7.27 0.56
C TYR A 154 10.59 6.67 -0.37
N ALA A 155 10.76 7.19 -1.60
CA ALA A 155 11.68 6.62 -2.60
C ALA A 155 13.13 6.52 -2.09
N ASN A 156 13.63 7.56 -1.43
CA ASN A 156 14.98 7.61 -0.89
C ASN A 156 15.18 6.59 0.24
N GLU A 157 14.22 6.52 1.14
CA GLU A 157 14.22 5.60 2.28
C GLU A 157 14.16 4.15 1.80
N MET A 158 13.30 3.84 0.83
CA MET A 158 13.18 2.50 0.25
C MET A 158 14.45 2.09 -0.50
N THR A 159 15.05 3.00 -1.27
CA THR A 159 16.34 2.76 -1.94
C THR A 159 17.44 2.46 -0.92
N LYS A 160 17.54 3.26 0.14
CA LYS A 160 18.50 3.04 1.22
C LYS A 160 18.27 1.72 1.95
N MET A 161 17.01 1.38 2.26
CA MET A 161 16.67 0.12 2.91
C MET A 161 17.10 -1.10 2.07
N LYS A 162 16.93 -1.04 0.74
CA LYS A 162 17.41 -2.08 -0.18
C LYS A 162 18.95 -2.19 -0.16
N ALA A 163 19.64 -1.06 -0.26
CA ALA A 163 21.09 -1.01 -0.25
C ALA A 163 21.70 -1.51 1.08
N ASP A 164 21.03 -1.22 2.21
CA ASP A 164 21.44 -1.65 3.56
C ASP A 164 21.06 -3.13 3.85
N GLY A 165 20.42 -3.85 2.92
CA GLY A 165 19.94 -5.21 3.13
C GLY A 165 18.84 -5.33 4.19
N ARG A 166 18.07 -4.25 4.44
CA ARG A 166 16.97 -4.22 5.40
C ARG A 166 15.61 -4.60 4.80
N ILE A 167 15.58 -4.93 3.52
CA ILE A 167 14.50 -5.62 2.82
C ILE A 167 15.06 -6.96 2.39
N GLY A 168 14.47 -8.07 2.87
CA GLY A 168 14.98 -9.40 2.62
C GLY A 168 14.32 -10.47 3.47
N ASP A 169 15.07 -11.50 3.85
CA ASP A 169 14.56 -12.61 4.65
C ASP A 169 14.55 -12.26 6.15
N PHE A 170 13.40 -11.79 6.62
CA PHE A 170 13.14 -11.45 8.02
C PHE A 170 11.89 -12.16 8.53
N PRO A 171 11.92 -13.48 8.69
CA PRO A 171 10.76 -14.25 9.09
C PRO A 171 10.29 -13.94 10.50
N TRP A 172 9.08 -14.35 10.82
CA TRP A 172 8.50 -14.29 12.15
C TRP A 172 9.36 -15.01 13.19
N MET A 173 9.45 -14.39 14.40
CA MET A 173 10.14 -14.94 15.56
C MET A 173 9.10 -15.49 16.56
N PRO A 174 9.02 -16.83 16.79
CA PRO A 174 7.98 -17.45 17.62
C PRO A 174 7.94 -16.96 19.06
N ASP A 175 9.10 -16.64 19.64
CA ASP A 175 9.24 -16.23 21.05
C ASP A 175 9.04 -14.72 21.26
N THR A 176 8.66 -13.99 20.20
CA THR A 176 8.51 -12.54 20.24
C THR A 176 7.05 -12.15 19.99
N GLN A 177 6.51 -11.29 20.85
CA GLN A 177 5.15 -10.80 20.67
C GLN A 177 5.03 -9.92 19.43
N THR A 178 3.89 -10.02 18.75
CA THR A 178 3.56 -9.30 17.51
C THR A 178 2.58 -8.17 17.80
N THR A 179 2.82 -7.03 17.22
CA THR A 179 1.86 -5.92 17.15
C THR A 179 1.19 -5.96 15.77
N SER A 180 -0.13 -5.84 15.70
CA SER A 180 -0.83 -5.58 14.44
C SER A 180 -1.29 -4.13 14.36
N VAL A 181 -1.15 -3.55 13.19
CA VAL A 181 -1.58 -2.17 12.90
C VAL A 181 -2.46 -2.17 11.66
N TRP A 182 -3.64 -1.58 11.81
CA TRP A 182 -4.70 -1.68 10.83
C TRP A 182 -4.97 -0.32 10.20
N ASP A 183 -5.06 -0.29 8.89
CA ASP A 183 -5.74 0.75 8.13
C ASP A 183 -7.10 0.20 7.69
N LEU A 184 -8.17 0.88 8.10
CA LEU A 184 -9.54 0.43 7.90
C LEU A 184 -10.16 1.20 6.73
N GLY A 185 -10.21 0.58 5.57
CA GLY A 185 -10.89 1.14 4.41
C GLY A 185 -12.37 1.41 4.69
N MET A 186 -12.88 2.54 4.21
CA MET A 186 -14.24 3.00 4.37
C MET A 186 -15.01 2.88 3.07
N GLY A 187 -16.00 1.96 2.99
CA GLY A 187 -16.92 1.82 1.85
C GLY A 187 -16.56 0.71 0.85
N GLU A 188 -17.44 0.53 -0.14
CA GLU A 188 -17.21 -0.41 -1.24
C GLU A 188 -15.99 0.02 -2.07
N GLY A 189 -15.07 -0.90 -2.31
CA GLY A 189 -13.85 -0.65 -3.09
C GLY A 189 -12.66 -0.12 -2.32
N ASN A 190 -12.77 0.17 -1.01
CA ASN A 190 -11.62 0.54 -0.20
C ASN A 190 -10.97 -0.67 0.46
N ASP A 191 -9.66 -0.79 0.27
CA ASP A 191 -8.86 -1.86 0.86
C ASP A 191 -8.66 -1.65 2.36
N ASN A 192 -8.83 -2.72 3.14
CA ASN A 192 -8.22 -2.79 4.46
C ASN A 192 -6.77 -3.24 4.32
N PHE A 193 -5.90 -2.71 5.15
CA PHE A 193 -4.50 -3.09 5.18
C PHE A 193 -4.04 -3.33 6.62
N ILE A 194 -3.44 -4.48 6.89
CA ILE A 194 -2.98 -4.87 8.22
C ILE A 194 -1.50 -5.23 8.13
N VAL A 195 -0.69 -4.60 8.96
CA VAL A 195 0.75 -4.84 9.07
C VAL A 195 1.05 -5.54 10.40
N PHE A 196 1.90 -6.56 10.36
CA PHE A 196 2.37 -7.28 11.54
C PHE A 196 3.84 -6.98 11.79
N ALA A 197 4.16 -6.57 13.02
CA ALA A 197 5.51 -6.15 13.38
C ALA A 197 5.94 -6.72 14.72
N GLN A 198 7.25 -7.01 14.84
CA GLN A 198 7.91 -7.50 16.03
C GLN A 198 9.13 -6.64 16.39
N PRO A 199 9.47 -6.48 17.68
CA PRO A 199 10.74 -5.89 18.08
C PRO A 199 11.91 -6.81 17.74
N ASP A 200 13.00 -6.23 17.21
CA ASP A 200 14.26 -6.90 16.87
C ASP A 200 15.44 -6.02 17.30
N GLY A 201 15.76 -6.01 18.57
CA GLY A 201 16.70 -5.07 19.16
C GLY A 201 16.22 -3.63 19.01
N ASP A 202 17.01 -2.79 18.35
CA ASP A 202 16.64 -1.41 18.05
C ASP A 202 15.78 -1.26 16.79
N TYR A 203 15.57 -2.36 16.06
CA TYR A 203 14.77 -2.37 14.85
C TYR A 203 13.33 -2.80 15.11
N CYS A 204 12.46 -2.35 14.23
CA CYS A 204 11.13 -2.90 14.02
C CYS A 204 11.21 -3.90 12.86
N ARG A 205 10.90 -5.16 13.12
CA ARG A 205 10.81 -6.20 12.09
C ARG A 205 9.37 -6.30 11.61
N ILE A 206 9.12 -5.95 10.36
CA ILE A 206 7.83 -6.12 9.71
C ILE A 206 7.82 -7.49 9.07
N ILE A 207 7.03 -8.40 9.65
CA ILE A 207 7.09 -9.84 9.37
C ILE A 207 6.09 -10.28 8.30
N ASP A 208 4.95 -9.57 8.20
CA ASP A 208 3.85 -9.95 7.33
C ASP A 208 2.90 -8.77 7.10
N CYS A 209 2.06 -8.87 6.06
CA CYS A 209 0.92 -8.00 5.87
C CYS A 209 -0.23 -8.73 5.18
N ILE A 210 -1.47 -8.34 5.49
CA ILE A 210 -2.67 -8.80 4.79
C ILE A 210 -3.46 -7.60 4.30
N SER A 211 -4.02 -7.70 3.10
CA SER A 211 -4.82 -6.63 2.50
C SER A 211 -5.95 -7.19 1.64
N GLY A 212 -6.96 -6.40 1.37
CA GLY A 212 -8.06 -6.76 0.47
C GLY A 212 -9.29 -5.88 0.64
N THR A 213 -10.27 -6.09 -0.22
CA THR A 213 -11.54 -5.34 -0.30
C THR A 213 -12.75 -6.18 0.08
N GLY A 214 -13.89 -5.53 0.23
CA GLY A 214 -15.21 -6.16 0.23
C GLY A 214 -15.52 -7.08 1.41
N ARG A 215 -14.75 -7.00 2.50
CA ARG A 215 -14.88 -7.90 3.66
C ARG A 215 -15.16 -7.11 4.93
N GLY A 216 -16.12 -7.58 5.71
CA GLY A 216 -16.47 -6.96 7.00
C GLY A 216 -15.44 -7.26 8.11
N MET A 217 -15.48 -6.44 9.17
CA MET A 217 -14.61 -6.56 10.36
C MET A 217 -14.51 -8.00 10.92
N PRO A 218 -15.61 -8.80 11.01
CA PRO A 218 -15.51 -10.16 11.52
C PRO A 218 -14.59 -11.07 10.70
N ALA A 219 -14.59 -10.92 9.38
CA ALA A 219 -13.74 -11.73 8.50
C ALA A 219 -12.25 -11.37 8.69
N TRP A 220 -11.93 -10.07 8.80
CA TRP A 220 -10.58 -9.62 9.06
C TRP A 220 -10.06 -10.08 10.44
N ILE A 221 -10.89 -9.98 11.47
CA ILE A 221 -10.55 -10.47 12.81
C ILE A 221 -10.30 -12.00 12.79
N LYS A 222 -11.09 -12.74 12.03
CA LYS A 222 -10.87 -14.18 11.87
C LYS A 222 -9.50 -14.46 11.25
N ASP A 223 -9.12 -13.74 10.18
CA ASP A 223 -7.83 -13.94 9.52
C ASP A 223 -6.66 -13.62 10.46
N VAL A 224 -6.73 -12.51 11.20
CA VAL A 224 -5.72 -12.14 12.18
C VAL A 224 -5.61 -13.19 13.28
N LYS A 225 -6.71 -13.75 13.75
CA LYS A 225 -6.70 -14.80 14.78
C LYS A 225 -6.21 -16.16 14.28
N THR A 226 -6.24 -16.42 12.98
CA THR A 226 -5.70 -17.65 12.39
C THR A 226 -4.19 -17.58 12.18
N GLN A 227 -3.58 -16.40 12.28
CA GLN A 227 -2.13 -16.27 12.24
C GLN A 227 -1.49 -16.94 13.48
N PRO A 228 -0.30 -17.48 13.35
CA PRO A 228 0.39 -18.18 14.45
C PRO A 228 0.98 -17.22 15.50
N TYR A 229 0.63 -15.94 15.45
CA TYR A 229 1.26 -14.88 16.24
C TYR A 229 0.68 -14.77 17.64
N VAL A 230 1.54 -14.48 18.63
CA VAL A 230 1.13 -14.06 19.96
C VAL A 230 1.08 -12.53 19.97
N TYR A 231 -0.12 -11.98 20.06
CA TYR A 231 -0.32 -10.54 19.95
C TYR A 231 -0.07 -9.82 21.27
N SER A 232 0.70 -8.72 21.21
CA SER A 232 0.85 -7.77 22.31
C SER A 232 -0.22 -6.69 22.27
N ARG A 233 -0.50 -6.15 21.07
CA ARG A 233 -1.45 -5.06 20.84
C ARG A 233 -2.00 -5.10 19.42
N HIS A 234 -3.17 -4.47 19.29
CA HIS A 234 -3.79 -4.15 18.02
C HIS A 234 -4.03 -2.64 17.95
N TRP A 235 -3.54 -1.99 16.90
CA TRP A 235 -3.70 -0.55 16.70
C TRP A 235 -4.60 -0.28 15.51
N ALA A 236 -5.48 0.71 15.65
CA ALA A 236 -6.34 1.18 14.56
C ALA A 236 -6.42 2.71 14.57
N PRO A 237 -6.76 3.34 13.42
CA PRO A 237 -6.98 4.77 13.36
C PRO A 237 -8.18 5.18 14.21
N HIS A 238 -8.28 6.48 14.51
CA HIS A 238 -9.32 7.06 15.37
C HIS A 238 -10.76 6.84 14.84
N ASP A 239 -10.92 6.57 13.54
CA ASP A 239 -12.21 6.27 12.92
C ASP A 239 -12.75 4.87 13.25
N ILE A 240 -11.99 4.02 13.96
CA ILE A 240 -12.47 2.75 14.52
C ILE A 240 -13.68 2.95 15.45
N GLY A 241 -13.80 4.13 16.07
CA GLY A 241 -14.96 4.52 16.89
C GLY A 241 -16.21 4.85 16.08
N HIS A 242 -16.14 4.94 14.74
CA HIS A 242 -17.33 5.23 13.94
C HIS A 242 -18.30 4.04 13.92
N ARG A 243 -19.60 4.37 13.88
CA ARG A 243 -20.66 3.36 13.81
C ARG A 243 -20.73 2.76 12.41
N ASP A 244 -20.86 1.45 12.38
CA ASP A 244 -21.15 0.72 11.16
C ASP A 244 -22.64 0.89 10.81
N TYR A 245 -22.93 1.32 9.59
CA TYR A 245 -24.31 1.57 9.12
C TYR A 245 -25.18 0.31 9.09
N SER A 246 -24.59 -0.87 8.91
CA SER A 246 -25.33 -2.13 8.81
C SER A 246 -25.70 -2.70 10.17
N THR A 247 -24.87 -2.53 11.18
CA THR A 247 -25.05 -3.09 12.52
C THR A 247 -25.50 -2.05 13.56
N GLY A 248 -25.31 -0.76 13.27
CA GLY A 248 -25.54 0.35 14.22
C GLY A 248 -24.56 0.39 15.40
N LEU A 249 -23.64 -0.56 15.49
CA LEU A 249 -22.60 -0.65 16.52
C LEU A 249 -21.32 0.08 16.08
N GLU A 250 -20.57 0.57 17.06
CA GLU A 250 -19.23 1.04 16.80
C GLU A 250 -18.32 -0.13 16.40
N ARG A 251 -17.42 0.11 15.42
CA ARG A 251 -16.50 -0.93 14.95
C ARG A 251 -15.60 -1.46 16.07
N ILE A 252 -15.16 -0.60 16.97
CA ILE A 252 -14.36 -0.96 18.14
C ILE A 252 -15.14 -1.91 19.07
N GLU A 253 -16.43 -1.69 19.24
CA GLU A 253 -17.27 -2.56 20.06
C GLU A 253 -17.49 -3.93 19.40
N THR A 254 -17.68 -3.95 18.07
CA THR A 254 -17.76 -5.18 17.29
C THR A 254 -16.45 -5.98 17.41
N ALA A 255 -15.31 -5.33 17.30
CA ALA A 255 -14.01 -5.98 17.45
C ALA A 255 -13.82 -6.56 18.87
N ARG A 256 -14.19 -5.79 19.88
CA ARG A 256 -14.11 -6.24 21.28
C ARG A 256 -14.97 -7.47 21.55
N ARG A 257 -16.19 -7.51 21.01
CA ARG A 257 -17.08 -8.71 21.11
C ARG A 257 -16.47 -9.93 20.43
N LEU A 258 -15.69 -9.71 19.38
CA LEU A 258 -14.93 -10.76 18.68
C LEU A 258 -13.59 -11.07 19.33
N GLY A 259 -13.27 -10.45 20.48
CA GLY A 259 -12.07 -10.71 21.28
C GLY A 259 -10.80 -10.06 20.74
N VAL A 260 -10.94 -8.89 20.09
CA VAL A 260 -9.83 -8.00 19.71
C VAL A 260 -10.08 -6.64 20.32
N ASP A 261 -9.17 -6.21 21.20
CA ASP A 261 -9.18 -4.86 21.77
C ASP A 261 -8.19 -3.99 20.99
N PHE A 262 -8.66 -2.88 20.46
CA PHE A 262 -7.83 -1.91 19.74
C PHE A 262 -7.41 -0.75 20.65
N ASP A 263 -6.14 -0.37 20.49
CA ASP A 263 -5.63 0.95 20.92
C ASP A 263 -5.74 1.92 19.72
N GLU A 264 -6.10 3.17 19.99
CA GLU A 264 -6.18 4.18 18.95
C GLU A 264 -4.80 4.78 18.65
N VAL A 265 -4.45 4.89 17.37
CA VAL A 265 -3.24 5.56 16.91
C VAL A 265 -3.35 7.07 17.18
N PRO A 266 -2.28 7.75 17.65
CA PRO A 266 -2.29 9.20 17.82
C PRO A 266 -2.73 9.93 16.54
N ASN A 267 -3.71 10.83 16.68
CA ASN A 267 -4.21 11.61 15.56
C ASN A 267 -3.31 12.83 15.32
N LEU A 268 -2.42 12.72 14.33
CA LEU A 268 -1.51 13.79 13.90
C LEU A 268 -1.83 14.24 12.48
N PRO A 269 -1.47 15.48 12.10
CA PRO A 269 -1.52 15.91 10.71
C PRO A 269 -0.83 14.91 9.79
N ARG A 270 -1.40 14.66 8.61
CA ARG A 270 -0.88 13.65 7.67
C ARG A 270 0.59 13.92 7.29
N ALA A 271 0.98 15.18 7.11
CA ALA A 271 2.36 15.55 6.80
C ALA A 271 3.34 15.11 7.91
N ASP A 272 3.00 15.37 9.17
CA ASP A 272 3.83 15.00 10.33
C ASP A 272 3.95 13.47 10.44
N GLY A 273 2.86 12.76 10.13
CA GLY A 273 2.84 11.29 10.08
C GLY A 273 3.74 10.74 8.96
N ILE A 274 3.76 11.38 7.78
CA ILE A 274 4.65 11.01 6.67
C ILE A 274 6.11 11.21 7.07
N ASP A 275 6.45 12.34 7.68
CA ASP A 275 7.82 12.60 8.13
C ASP A 275 8.24 11.65 9.26
N SER A 276 7.34 11.33 10.17
CA SER A 276 7.56 10.29 11.18
C SER A 276 7.85 8.92 10.54
N THR A 277 7.11 8.57 9.49
CA THR A 277 7.33 7.33 8.75
C THR A 277 8.70 7.29 8.07
N ARG A 278 9.17 8.39 7.46
CA ARG A 278 10.51 8.49 6.86
C ARG A 278 11.60 8.19 7.90
N MET A 279 11.48 8.82 9.06
CA MET A 279 12.42 8.58 10.17
C MET A 279 12.35 7.13 10.66
N PHE A 280 11.15 6.60 10.78
CA PHE A 280 10.91 5.24 11.26
C PHE A 280 11.44 4.16 10.31
N LEU A 281 11.35 4.33 9.00
CA LEU A 281 11.89 3.41 7.99
C LEU A 281 13.39 3.16 8.17
N SER A 282 14.15 4.11 8.74
CA SER A 282 15.56 3.90 9.07
C SER A 282 15.79 2.81 10.11
N ARG A 283 14.79 2.52 10.92
CA ARG A 283 14.77 1.51 11.99
C ARG A 283 13.93 0.28 11.64
N CYS A 284 13.54 0.11 10.38
CA CYS A 284 12.75 -1.03 9.94
C CYS A 284 13.58 -2.07 9.21
N LYS A 285 13.20 -3.35 9.39
CA LYS A 285 13.54 -4.50 8.55
C LYS A 285 12.25 -5.09 8.04
N ILE A 286 12.16 -5.39 6.75
CA ILE A 286 10.92 -5.86 6.12
C ILE A 286 11.15 -7.22 5.48
N ASN A 287 10.30 -8.20 5.82
CA ASN A 287 10.28 -9.50 5.17
C ASN A 287 9.76 -9.37 3.74
N GLU A 288 10.65 -9.49 2.77
CA GLU A 288 10.33 -9.27 1.36
C GLU A 288 9.28 -10.26 0.84
N ALA A 289 9.39 -11.52 1.23
CA ALA A 289 8.52 -12.59 0.74
C ALA A 289 7.05 -12.40 1.19
N ALA A 290 6.82 -11.99 2.44
CA ALA A 290 5.49 -11.84 3.01
C ALA A 290 4.89 -10.43 2.84
N CYS A 291 5.74 -9.41 2.71
CA CYS A 291 5.31 -8.00 2.68
C CYS A 291 5.31 -7.39 1.27
N GLY A 292 5.23 -8.18 0.21
CA GLY A 292 5.19 -7.69 -1.17
C GLY A 292 4.18 -6.56 -1.41
N PRO A 293 2.92 -6.68 -0.98
CA PRO A 293 1.91 -5.62 -1.11
C PRO A 293 2.31 -4.33 -0.36
N LEU A 294 2.87 -4.42 0.84
CA LEU A 294 3.35 -3.26 1.60
C LEU A 294 4.52 -2.57 0.90
N LEU A 295 5.49 -3.34 0.42
CA LEU A 295 6.64 -2.80 -0.31
C LEU A 295 6.20 -2.06 -1.56
N ALA A 296 5.27 -2.65 -2.33
CA ALA A 296 4.70 -2.01 -3.50
C ALA A 296 3.97 -0.70 -3.14
N ALA A 297 3.21 -0.68 -2.05
CA ALA A 297 2.53 0.53 -1.59
C ALA A 297 3.53 1.64 -1.21
N LEU A 298 4.56 1.32 -0.42
CA LEU A 298 5.58 2.29 0.00
C LEU A 298 6.40 2.86 -1.18
N GLU A 299 6.70 2.02 -2.17
CA GLU A 299 7.42 2.44 -3.38
C GLU A 299 6.59 3.38 -4.26
N ASN A 300 5.26 3.26 -4.23
CA ASN A 300 4.35 3.99 -5.12
C ASN A 300 3.62 5.15 -4.44
N TYR A 301 3.69 5.28 -3.12
CA TYR A 301 3.03 6.37 -2.40
C TYR A 301 3.65 7.72 -2.75
N ARG A 302 2.88 8.55 -3.44
CA ARG A 302 3.36 9.77 -4.08
C ARG A 302 2.41 10.95 -3.92
N ARG A 303 2.92 12.13 -4.19
CA ARG A 303 2.14 13.36 -4.29
C ARG A 303 1.22 13.32 -5.51
N GLU A 304 0.06 13.93 -5.40
CA GLU A 304 -0.81 14.16 -6.54
C GLU A 304 -0.16 15.17 -7.49
N PHE A 305 -0.07 14.82 -8.78
CA PHE A 305 0.42 15.73 -9.82
C PHE A 305 -0.75 16.52 -10.41
N ASP A 306 -0.63 17.85 -10.47
CA ASP A 306 -1.58 18.70 -11.16
C ASP A 306 -1.11 18.94 -12.59
N PRO A 307 -1.76 18.33 -13.61
CA PRO A 307 -1.31 18.45 -14.99
C PRO A 307 -1.54 19.84 -15.59
N ARG A 308 -2.42 20.65 -15.01
CA ARG A 308 -2.69 22.02 -15.48
C ARG A 308 -1.62 22.99 -15.01
N LEU A 309 -1.21 22.84 -13.73
CA LEU A 309 -0.18 23.70 -13.12
C LEU A 309 1.23 23.12 -13.29
N LYS A 310 1.34 21.88 -13.77
CA LYS A 310 2.61 21.12 -13.91
C LYS A 310 3.41 21.06 -12.58
N VAL A 311 2.72 20.95 -11.45
CA VAL A 311 3.32 20.88 -10.11
C VAL A 311 2.76 19.73 -9.28
N TYR A 312 3.55 19.23 -8.34
CA TYR A 312 3.08 18.29 -7.34
C TYR A 312 2.37 19.00 -6.21
N ARG A 313 1.16 18.55 -5.88
CA ARG A 313 0.41 19.01 -4.71
C ARG A 313 1.12 18.57 -3.42
N LYS A 314 0.84 19.25 -2.31
CA LYS A 314 1.44 18.90 -1.01
C LYS A 314 0.87 17.62 -0.40
N HIS A 315 -0.34 17.22 -0.79
CA HIS A 315 -0.99 16.01 -0.29
C HIS A 315 -0.76 14.82 -1.22
N PRO A 316 -0.82 13.61 -0.66
CA PRO A 316 -0.67 12.40 -1.45
C PRO A 316 -1.85 12.20 -2.41
N LEU A 317 -1.56 11.56 -3.52
CA LEU A 317 -2.57 10.96 -4.39
C LEU A 317 -3.27 9.84 -3.60
N HIS A 318 -4.59 9.87 -3.59
CA HIS A 318 -5.37 8.79 -2.99
C HIS A 318 -5.62 7.71 -4.05
N ASP A 319 -4.83 6.65 -3.99
CA ASP A 319 -4.93 5.47 -4.84
C ASP A 319 -4.68 4.19 -4.02
N TRP A 320 -4.56 3.06 -4.67
CA TRP A 320 -4.31 1.75 -4.03
C TRP A 320 -3.09 1.73 -3.10
N SER A 321 -2.09 2.58 -3.30
CA SER A 321 -0.88 2.65 -2.47
C SER A 321 -1.14 3.32 -1.12
N SER A 322 -2.23 4.08 -0.99
CA SER A 322 -2.53 4.87 0.20
C SER A 322 -2.74 4.01 1.44
N ASN A 323 -3.46 2.90 1.32
CA ASN A 323 -3.83 2.08 2.49
C ASN A 323 -2.62 1.40 3.13
N GLY A 324 -1.70 0.86 2.31
CA GLY A 324 -0.44 0.29 2.82
C GLY A 324 0.48 1.35 3.44
N ALA A 325 0.56 2.53 2.82
CA ALA A 325 1.34 3.64 3.34
C ALA A 325 0.74 4.22 4.63
N ASP A 326 -0.59 4.28 4.75
CA ASP A 326 -1.28 4.73 5.96
C ASP A 326 -1.16 3.70 7.10
N ALA A 327 -1.25 2.40 6.82
CA ALA A 327 -0.96 1.36 7.81
C ALA A 327 0.49 1.48 8.35
N MET A 328 1.45 1.72 7.46
CA MET A 328 2.84 1.96 7.86
C MET A 328 3.01 3.24 8.66
N ARG A 329 2.29 4.30 8.32
CA ARG A 329 2.25 5.55 9.08
C ARG A 329 1.69 5.34 10.48
N TYR A 330 0.64 4.57 10.62
CA TYR A 330 0.06 4.21 11.92
C TYR A 330 1.04 3.37 12.75
N LEU A 331 1.78 2.45 12.12
CA LEU A 331 2.83 1.70 12.79
C LEU A 331 3.94 2.65 13.30
N ALA A 332 4.39 3.59 12.48
CA ALA A 332 5.41 4.56 12.88
C ALA A 332 4.98 5.40 14.09
N LEU A 333 3.72 5.83 14.12
CA LEU A 333 3.17 6.65 15.20
C LEU A 333 2.93 5.88 16.52
N SER A 334 2.70 4.57 16.42
CA SER A 334 2.40 3.72 17.58
C SER A 334 3.60 2.93 18.11
N TRP A 335 4.70 2.82 17.35
CA TRP A 335 5.80 1.90 17.64
C TRP A 335 6.52 2.18 18.96
N ASP A 336 6.88 3.41 19.21
CA ASP A 336 7.60 3.77 20.44
C ASP A 336 6.71 3.64 21.67
N LEU A 337 5.38 3.79 21.52
CA LEU A 337 4.40 3.51 22.55
C LEU A 337 4.38 2.02 22.94
N ASN A 338 4.59 1.12 21.97
CA ASN A 338 4.72 -0.31 22.20
C ASN A 338 5.99 -0.65 23.00
N ARG A 339 7.14 -0.11 22.64
CA ARG A 339 8.44 -0.37 23.31
C ARG A 339 8.41 0.08 24.76
N TRP A 340 7.83 1.24 25.03
CA TRP A 340 7.75 1.78 26.37
C TRP A 340 6.97 0.85 27.33
N ASN A 341 5.90 0.26 26.83
CA ASN A 341 5.11 -0.67 27.63
C ASN A 341 5.80 -2.04 27.82
N GLN A 342 6.63 -2.49 26.89
CA GLN A 342 7.40 -3.74 27.04
C GLN A 342 8.52 -3.59 28.07
N SER A 343 9.23 -2.45 28.11
CA SER A 343 10.31 -2.21 29.07
C SER A 343 9.82 -2.12 30.51
N LEU A 344 8.58 -1.71 30.73
CA LEU A 344 7.97 -1.69 32.08
C LEU A 344 7.66 -3.09 32.64
N PHE A 345 7.65 -4.12 31.76
CA PHE A 345 7.26 -5.49 32.13
C PHE A 345 8.41 -6.50 32.09
N SER A 346 9.55 -6.16 31.47
CA SER A 346 10.72 -7.05 31.39
C SER A 346 11.48 -7.21 32.71
N ASP A 347 11.27 -6.28 33.69
CA ASP A 347 11.98 -6.30 34.98
C ASP A 347 11.29 -7.13 36.09
N THR A 348 10.10 -7.66 35.83
CA THR A 348 9.40 -8.49 36.81
C THR A 348 9.13 -9.86 36.23
N GLY A 349 9.94 -10.85 36.57
CA GLY A 349 9.84 -12.26 36.11
C GLY A 349 8.52 -12.97 36.46
N HIS A 350 7.40 -12.35 36.20
CA HIS A 350 6.05 -12.88 36.44
C HIS A 350 5.31 -13.14 35.13
N GLN A 351 4.74 -14.33 35.02
CA GLN A 351 3.85 -14.76 33.93
C GLN A 351 2.67 -13.76 33.78
N PHE A 352 2.51 -13.20 32.57
CA PHE A 352 1.51 -12.19 32.30
C PHE A 352 0.11 -12.77 32.21
N LYS A 353 -0.79 -12.34 33.11
CA LYS A 353 -2.23 -12.29 32.83
C LYS A 353 -2.51 -10.98 32.06
N VAL A 354 -3.12 -11.10 30.89
CA VAL A 354 -3.59 -9.95 30.10
C VAL A 354 -4.44 -9.03 30.99
N ILE A 355 -3.93 -7.85 31.32
CA ILE A 355 -4.70 -6.83 32.04
C ILE A 355 -5.44 -5.99 31.00
N LYS A 356 -6.75 -6.16 30.95
CA LYS A 356 -7.63 -5.33 30.11
C LYS A 356 -7.53 -3.87 30.57
N SER A 357 -7.02 -2.99 29.73
CA SER A 357 -6.98 -1.56 29.99
C SER A 357 -8.31 -0.93 29.61
N SER A 358 -9.08 -0.46 30.58
CA SER A 358 -10.36 0.26 30.41
C SER A 358 -10.20 1.77 30.63
N THR A 359 -9.08 2.37 30.23
CA THR A 359 -8.86 3.80 30.46
C THR A 359 -8.88 4.58 29.16
N LYS A 360 -9.73 5.61 29.12
CA LYS A 360 -9.72 6.63 28.03
C LYS A 360 -8.36 7.31 27.96
N PRO A 361 -7.89 7.70 26.76
CA PRO A 361 -6.62 8.42 26.62
C PRO A 361 -6.70 9.76 27.37
N VAL A 362 -5.67 10.04 28.17
CA VAL A 362 -5.53 11.31 28.89
C VAL A 362 -4.66 12.22 28.05
N SER A 363 -5.19 13.34 27.61
CA SER A 363 -4.58 14.29 26.68
C SER A 363 -3.53 15.24 27.29
N ASN A 364 -2.98 14.96 28.48
CA ASN A 364 -1.99 15.83 29.14
C ASN A 364 -0.77 15.06 29.63
N SER A 365 0.42 15.64 29.46
CA SER A 365 1.71 15.09 29.90
C SER A 365 1.76 14.76 31.40
N ASN A 366 0.94 15.40 32.24
CA ASN A 366 0.81 15.11 33.66
C ASN A 366 -0.05 13.86 33.93
N GLY A 367 -0.82 13.37 32.98
CA GLY A 367 -1.68 12.21 33.13
C GLY A 367 -0.91 10.89 33.20
N LEU A 368 0.26 10.82 32.56
CA LEU A 368 1.07 9.61 32.53
C LEU A 368 1.65 9.30 33.95
N GLN A 369 2.07 10.34 34.70
CA GLN A 369 2.56 10.17 36.06
C GLN A 369 1.45 9.78 37.02
N SER A 370 0.23 10.28 36.88
CA SER A 370 -0.91 9.91 37.72
C SER A 370 -1.37 8.46 37.45
N LEU A 371 -1.34 8.00 36.21
CA LEU A 371 -1.65 6.60 35.83
C LEU A 371 -0.62 5.61 36.41
N LEU A 372 0.65 6.00 36.48
CA LEU A 372 1.72 5.20 37.04
C LEU A 372 1.61 5.15 38.57
N ALA A 373 1.18 6.25 39.23
CA ALA A 373 0.95 6.30 40.67
C ALA A 373 -0.23 5.41 41.10
N ASP A 374 -1.34 5.45 40.36
CA ASP A 374 -2.53 4.61 40.63
C ASP A 374 -2.25 3.10 40.45
N ARG A 375 -1.40 2.75 39.47
CA ARG A 375 -0.98 1.35 39.31
C ARG A 375 -0.08 0.85 40.44
N LYS A 376 0.84 1.69 40.95
CA LYS A 376 1.67 1.34 42.12
C LYS A 376 0.83 1.13 43.39
N ILE A 377 -0.22 1.94 43.58
CA ILE A 377 -1.11 1.82 44.76
C ILE A 377 -1.94 0.53 44.69
N LYS A 378 -2.46 0.16 43.51
CA LYS A 378 -3.24 -1.09 43.33
C LYS A 378 -2.40 -2.36 43.50
N THR A 379 -1.14 -2.37 43.06
CA THR A 379 -0.21 -3.50 43.29
C THR A 379 0.21 -3.62 44.76
N SER A 380 0.41 -2.51 45.48
CA SER A 380 0.75 -2.56 46.89
C SER A 380 -0.42 -3.03 47.79
N LEU A 381 -1.64 -2.71 47.41
CA LEU A 381 -2.86 -3.18 48.12
C LEU A 381 -3.12 -4.68 47.93
N HIS A 382 -2.76 -5.26 46.78
CA HIS A 382 -2.89 -6.71 46.56
C HIS A 382 -1.77 -7.53 47.26
N ALA A 383 -0.59 -6.95 47.45
CA ALA A 383 0.52 -7.59 48.16
C ALA A 383 0.34 -7.61 49.70
N ARG A 384 -0.56 -6.79 50.25
CA ARG A 384 -0.86 -6.75 51.71
C ARG A 384 -2.07 -7.63 52.11
N ARG A 385 -2.72 -8.34 51.18
CA ARG A 385 -3.84 -9.23 51.44
C ARG A 385 -3.51 -10.72 51.18
N ARG A 386 -2.25 -11.09 51.27
CA ARG A 386 -1.81 -12.49 51.39
C ARG A 386 -0.99 -12.68 52.67
#